data_1f18a4c2c119e3348290d4b7e77d5219
#
_entry.id   1f18a4c2c119e3348290d4b7e77d5219
#
_cell.length_a   1.000
_cell.length_b   1.000
_cell.length_c   1.000
_cell.angle_alpha   90.00
_cell.angle_beta   90.00
_cell.angle_gamma   90.00
#
_symmetry.space_group_name_H-M   'P 1'
#
loop_
_entity.id
_entity.type
_entity.pdbx_description
1 polymer ?
#
loop_
_entity_poly.entity_id
_entity_poly.type
_entity_poly.pdbx_seq_one_letter_code
_entity_poly.pdbx_strand_id
1 'polypeptide(L)'
;DKGPLRKISAMDDKLQAARANPALFDTFRKSIEREARGYLAPFKCIEAVQAAVALPFADGLKKERALFQECMASPQSKGQIHAFFAEREATKIPDVPPGTPAKKIERAAIIGAGTMGGGIAMNFANAGIPVTVVEVTQEALDRGLAVVRKNYAATVEKGRLSQADMDKRVGLIAGSLDRAAVREADIVIEAVFEEMGVKKEVFAALDKIAKPGAVLASNTSTLDIDEIASATSRPEAVIGTHFFSPANVMRLLELVRGAKTSKETIATSAELSRRIGKVWVLAGNCDGFIGNRMLHPYLREAEFLVEEGATPQQVDKVIYDFGFAMGPFAMQDLAGLDVGWRIRKGKAATRRKDLRYSHVGDRLCEQGRFGQKTGAGWYRYEAGSRAPKPDPEVEAVIAAAAKEGGIVRRQVNDEEVLTRCLWALVNEGARILEEGIALRSSDIDVTYLYGYGFPRYRGGPMFYADQVGLTKVYSDVAAFHTRHGEPWTPAPLLERLAKEGKGFRDALT
;
A
#
# COMPACT_ATOMS: atom_id res chain seq x y z
N ASP A 1 31.76 -19.02 43.46
CA ASP A 1 32.65 -17.85 43.28
C ASP A 1 31.78 -16.58 43.26
N LYS A 2 31.68 -15.91 44.43
CA LYS A 2 31.02 -14.61 44.50
C LYS A 2 32.08 -13.52 44.37
N GLY A 3 32.60 -13.34 43.15
CA GLY A 3 33.43 -12.18 42.85
C GLY A 3 32.62 -10.87 43.01
N PRO A 4 33.30 -9.70 43.14
CA PRO A 4 32.63 -8.43 43.28
C PRO A 4 31.70 -8.19 42.08
N LEU A 5 30.50 -7.67 42.34
CA LEU A 5 29.54 -7.33 41.32
C LEU A 5 30.17 -6.42 40.26
N ARG A 6 30.14 -6.80 39.02
CA ARG A 6 30.65 -5.97 37.90
C ARG A 6 29.80 -4.70 37.80
N LYS A 7 30.45 -3.55 37.91
CA LYS A 7 29.81 -2.25 37.68
C LYS A 7 29.88 -1.90 36.19
N ILE A 8 28.78 -1.90 35.49
CA ILE A 8 28.70 -1.55 34.05
C ILE A 8 29.28 -0.17 33.78
N SER A 9 29.08 0.77 34.71
CA SER A 9 29.62 2.14 34.65
C SER A 9 31.16 2.25 34.66
N ALA A 10 31.84 1.14 34.98
CA ALA A 10 33.31 1.08 35.01
C ALA A 10 33.90 0.24 33.87
N MET A 11 33.07 -0.25 32.93
CA MET A 11 33.49 -1.12 31.81
C MET A 11 33.82 -0.28 30.57
N ASP A 12 35.09 0.14 30.45
CA ASP A 12 35.57 0.99 29.34
C ASP A 12 36.31 0.26 28.25
N ASP A 13 36.65 -0.99 28.45
CA ASP A 13 37.49 -1.81 27.58
C ASP A 13 36.90 -1.91 26.14
N LYS A 14 35.61 -2.02 26.00
CA LYS A 14 34.92 -2.08 24.67
C LYS A 14 34.79 -0.72 23.98
N LEU A 15 35.01 0.39 24.68
CA LEU A 15 34.89 1.73 24.11
C LEU A 15 36.19 2.19 23.39
N GLN A 16 37.33 1.56 23.67
CA GLN A 16 38.63 2.00 23.16
C GLN A 16 38.70 1.96 21.63
N ALA A 17 38.13 0.93 20.97
CA ALA A 17 38.09 0.83 19.52
C ALA A 17 37.27 1.97 18.88
N ALA A 18 36.14 2.34 19.49
CA ALA A 18 35.30 3.44 19.03
C ALA A 18 35.97 4.80 19.24
N ARG A 19 36.67 4.99 20.41
CA ARG A 19 37.47 6.20 20.72
C ARG A 19 38.62 6.40 19.73
N ALA A 20 39.22 5.31 19.27
CA ALA A 20 40.33 5.33 18.30
C ALA A 20 39.86 5.61 16.85
N ASN A 21 38.55 5.56 16.58
CA ASN A 21 38.01 5.77 15.23
C ASN A 21 37.03 6.96 15.19
N PRO A 22 37.50 8.21 15.02
CA PRO A 22 36.64 9.40 14.99
C PRO A 22 35.58 9.39 13.87
N ALA A 23 35.85 8.68 12.76
CA ALA A 23 34.96 8.62 11.61
C ALA A 23 33.81 7.58 11.77
N LEU A 24 33.83 6.73 12.83
CA LEU A 24 32.89 5.64 13.02
C LEU A 24 31.43 6.08 12.92
N PHE A 25 31.08 7.11 13.69
CA PHE A 25 29.69 7.59 13.79
C PHE A 25 29.20 8.26 12.51
N ASP A 26 30.08 9.04 11.86
CA ASP A 26 29.72 9.70 10.58
C ASP A 26 29.57 8.68 9.45
N THR A 27 30.43 7.67 9.41
CA THR A 27 30.33 6.56 8.47
C THR A 27 29.03 5.79 8.67
N PHE A 28 28.69 5.45 9.93
CA PHE A 28 27.44 4.75 10.22
C PHE A 28 26.22 5.62 9.94
N ARG A 29 26.24 6.91 10.28
CA ARG A 29 25.15 7.86 9.94
C ARG A 29 24.88 7.88 8.45
N LYS A 30 25.91 7.97 7.61
CA LYS A 30 25.80 7.93 6.15
C LYS A 30 25.25 6.59 5.66
N SER A 31 25.64 5.47 6.27
CA SER A 31 25.17 4.14 5.85
C SER A 31 23.69 3.91 6.06
N ILE A 32 23.06 4.57 7.04
CA ILE A 32 21.63 4.44 7.33
C ILE A 32 20.77 5.58 6.77
N GLU A 33 21.39 6.61 6.18
CA GLU A 33 20.70 7.85 5.75
C GLU A 33 19.49 7.55 4.84
N ARG A 34 19.62 6.63 3.92
CA ARG A 34 18.54 6.21 3.02
C ARG A 34 17.41 5.50 3.76
N GLU A 35 17.74 4.57 4.66
CA GLU A 35 16.74 3.75 5.37
C GLU A 35 16.06 4.54 6.48
N ALA A 36 16.79 5.43 7.13
CA ALA A 36 16.32 6.30 8.19
C ALA A 36 15.78 7.66 7.69
N ARG A 37 15.58 7.81 6.39
CA ARG A 37 15.10 9.06 5.79
C ARG A 37 13.80 9.56 6.44
N GLY A 38 13.86 10.78 6.97
CA GLY A 38 12.72 11.43 7.65
C GLY A 38 12.51 11.03 9.11
N TYR A 39 13.18 9.98 9.61
CA TYR A 39 13.11 9.60 11.02
C TYR A 39 14.07 10.40 11.90
N LEU A 40 13.60 10.81 13.07
CA LEU A 40 14.42 11.49 14.10
C LEU A 40 15.20 10.49 14.97
N ALA A 41 14.51 9.47 15.49
CA ALA A 41 15.04 8.58 16.53
C ALA A 41 16.32 7.82 16.14
N PRO A 42 16.52 7.28 14.91
CA PRO A 42 17.76 6.59 14.55
C PRO A 42 19.00 7.48 14.72
N PHE A 43 18.90 8.75 14.34
CA PHE A 43 20.00 9.71 14.48
C PHE A 43 20.24 10.10 15.93
N LYS A 44 19.18 10.23 16.75
CA LYS A 44 19.31 10.45 18.21
C LYS A 44 19.91 9.25 18.93
N CYS A 45 19.65 8.02 18.48
CA CYS A 45 20.32 6.82 18.98
C CYS A 45 21.83 6.87 18.69
N ILE A 46 22.23 7.30 17.49
CA ILE A 46 23.67 7.48 17.16
C ILE A 46 24.29 8.52 18.08
N GLU A 47 23.63 9.67 18.31
CA GLU A 47 24.10 10.72 19.23
C GLU A 47 24.25 10.19 20.66
N ALA A 48 23.32 9.36 21.14
CA ALA A 48 23.37 8.76 22.48
C ALA A 48 24.56 7.79 22.60
N VAL A 49 24.80 6.93 21.61
CA VAL A 49 25.96 6.02 21.60
C VAL A 49 27.25 6.80 21.47
N GLN A 50 27.31 7.86 20.67
CA GLN A 50 28.48 8.75 20.59
C GLN A 50 28.78 9.43 21.94
N ALA A 51 27.75 9.89 22.65
CA ALA A 51 27.91 10.45 24.00
C ALA A 51 28.43 9.41 24.99
N ALA A 52 27.97 8.16 24.92
CA ALA A 52 28.47 7.06 25.77
C ALA A 52 29.95 6.75 25.54
N VAL A 53 30.46 6.97 24.32
CA VAL A 53 31.90 6.79 23.99
C VAL A 53 32.74 7.97 24.44
N ALA A 54 32.21 9.20 24.32
CA ALA A 54 32.98 10.44 24.52
C ALA A 54 32.92 10.98 25.93
N LEU A 55 31.83 10.74 26.67
CA LEU A 55 31.57 11.35 27.98
C LEU A 55 31.76 10.37 29.14
N PRO A 56 31.99 10.86 30.36
CA PRO A 56 31.84 10.05 31.58
C PRO A 56 30.44 9.44 31.65
N PHE A 57 30.34 8.22 32.20
CA PHE A 57 29.10 7.44 32.23
C PHE A 57 27.87 8.24 32.74
N ALA A 58 28.00 8.99 33.82
CA ALA A 58 26.91 9.77 34.41
C ALA A 58 26.41 10.89 33.44
N ASP A 59 27.32 11.52 32.70
CA ASP A 59 27.00 12.59 31.77
C ASP A 59 26.45 12.02 30.45
N GLY A 60 26.97 10.85 30.03
CA GLY A 60 26.39 10.08 28.94
C GLY A 60 24.92 9.72 29.18
N LEU A 61 24.57 9.23 30.39
CA LEU A 61 23.19 8.94 30.77
C LEU A 61 22.29 10.19 30.78
N LYS A 62 22.80 11.34 31.23
CA LYS A 62 22.03 12.60 31.16
C LYS A 62 21.74 12.99 29.72
N LYS A 63 22.74 12.86 28.83
CA LYS A 63 22.59 13.15 27.41
C LYS A 63 21.59 12.20 26.75
N GLU A 64 21.68 10.89 26.99
CA GLU A 64 20.73 9.87 26.50
C GLU A 64 19.31 10.20 26.92
N ARG A 65 19.09 10.53 28.23
CA ARG A 65 17.75 10.91 28.73
C ARG A 65 17.20 12.14 28.02
N ALA A 66 18.01 13.17 27.79
CA ALA A 66 17.57 14.35 27.03
C ALA A 66 17.17 14.03 25.60
N LEU A 67 17.97 13.22 24.89
CA LEU A 67 17.67 12.76 23.53
C LEU A 67 16.41 11.91 23.47
N PHE A 68 16.21 11.04 24.46
CA PHE A 68 14.98 10.24 24.58
C PHE A 68 13.75 11.13 24.78
N GLN A 69 13.83 12.13 25.67
CA GLN A 69 12.74 13.07 25.90
C GLN A 69 12.41 13.89 24.64
N GLU A 70 13.42 14.31 23.88
CA GLU A 70 13.23 14.97 22.57
C GLU A 70 12.46 14.06 21.58
N CYS A 71 12.87 12.79 21.49
CA CYS A 71 12.15 11.81 20.65
C CYS A 71 10.69 11.62 21.10
N MET A 72 10.46 11.45 22.41
CA MET A 72 9.13 11.23 22.97
C MET A 72 8.19 12.42 22.79
N ALA A 73 8.71 13.65 22.88
CA ALA A 73 7.93 14.87 22.67
C ALA A 73 7.61 15.13 21.19
N SER A 74 8.29 14.46 20.27
CA SER A 74 8.15 14.69 18.83
C SER A 74 6.80 14.21 18.27
N PRO A 75 6.26 14.86 17.23
CA PRO A 75 5.10 14.34 16.52
C PRO A 75 5.30 12.92 15.96
N GLN A 76 6.56 12.55 15.64
CA GLN A 76 6.89 11.23 15.14
C GLN A 76 6.63 10.12 16.16
N SER A 77 6.89 10.36 17.46
CA SER A 77 6.55 9.43 18.53
C SER A 77 5.04 9.12 18.53
N LYS A 78 4.21 10.17 18.44
CA LYS A 78 2.75 10.01 18.37
C LYS A 78 2.31 9.21 17.13
N GLY A 79 2.89 9.51 15.96
CA GLY A 79 2.61 8.77 14.72
C GLY A 79 3.00 7.29 14.79
N GLN A 80 4.16 6.98 15.38
CA GLN A 80 4.61 5.59 15.56
C GLN A 80 3.74 4.81 16.56
N ILE A 81 3.35 5.46 17.67
CA ILE A 81 2.44 4.88 18.66
C ILE A 81 1.08 4.61 18.02
N HIS A 82 0.53 5.59 17.27
CA HIS A 82 -0.72 5.40 16.54
C HIS A 82 -0.64 4.22 15.58
N ALA A 83 0.37 4.18 14.71
CA ALA A 83 0.55 3.10 13.74
C ALA A 83 0.63 1.72 14.40
N PHE A 84 1.30 1.62 15.57
CA PHE A 84 1.40 0.37 16.32
C PHE A 84 0.04 -0.11 16.86
N PHE A 85 -0.81 0.79 17.35
CA PHE A 85 -2.14 0.44 17.85
C PHE A 85 -3.14 0.24 16.73
N ALA A 86 -3.07 1.04 15.66
CA ALA A 86 -3.92 0.93 14.48
C ALA A 86 -3.87 -0.47 13.85
N GLU A 87 -2.67 -1.05 13.71
CA GLU A 87 -2.51 -2.43 13.21
C GLU A 87 -3.26 -3.46 14.07
N ARG A 88 -3.31 -3.26 15.38
CA ARG A 88 -4.02 -4.16 16.31
C ARG A 88 -5.52 -3.93 16.28
N GLU A 89 -5.94 -2.68 16.11
CA GLU A 89 -7.36 -2.34 16.01
C GLU A 89 -7.97 -2.85 14.71
N ALA A 90 -7.25 -2.76 13.59
CA ALA A 90 -7.72 -3.24 12.29
C ALA A 90 -8.12 -4.72 12.33
N THR A 91 -7.50 -5.52 13.22
CA THR A 91 -7.84 -6.95 13.39
C THR A 91 -9.12 -7.20 14.20
N LYS A 92 -9.73 -6.18 14.79
CA LYS A 92 -10.96 -6.30 15.60
C LYS A 92 -12.16 -5.87 14.75
N ILE A 93 -12.98 -6.82 14.37
CA ILE A 93 -14.20 -6.56 13.59
C ILE A 93 -15.39 -6.60 14.56
N PRO A 94 -16.13 -5.49 14.74
CA PRO A 94 -17.16 -5.39 15.78
C PRO A 94 -18.24 -6.47 15.73
N ASP A 95 -18.69 -6.85 14.53
CA ASP A 95 -19.74 -7.86 14.32
C ASP A 95 -19.20 -9.28 14.04
N VAL A 96 -17.87 -9.47 14.10
CA VAL A 96 -17.22 -10.78 14.06
C VAL A 96 -16.48 -11.00 15.39
N PRO A 97 -17.19 -11.46 16.43
CA PRO A 97 -16.64 -11.54 17.77
C PRO A 97 -15.48 -12.55 17.86
N PRO A 98 -14.57 -12.37 18.83
CA PRO A 98 -13.56 -13.37 19.14
C PRO A 98 -14.21 -14.74 19.38
N GLY A 99 -13.62 -15.79 18.79
CA GLY A 99 -14.18 -17.14 18.86
C GLY A 99 -15.14 -17.49 17.73
N THR A 100 -15.42 -16.57 16.79
CA THR A 100 -16.10 -16.94 15.55
C THR A 100 -15.32 -18.09 14.88
N PRO A 101 -15.96 -19.23 14.53
CA PRO A 101 -15.28 -20.35 13.91
C PRO A 101 -14.53 -19.91 12.65
N ALA A 102 -13.26 -20.26 12.56
CA ALA A 102 -12.44 -20.08 11.37
C ALA A 102 -12.05 -21.46 10.83
N LYS A 103 -12.21 -21.65 9.52
CA LYS A 103 -11.79 -22.89 8.87
C LYS A 103 -10.27 -22.93 8.75
N LYS A 104 -9.70 -24.11 8.99
CA LYS A 104 -8.28 -24.32 8.77
C LYS A 104 -8.00 -24.39 7.28
N ILE A 105 -7.10 -23.56 6.78
CA ILE A 105 -6.64 -23.60 5.39
C ILE A 105 -5.37 -24.44 5.33
N GLU A 106 -5.49 -25.67 4.83
CA GLU A 106 -4.37 -26.59 4.66
C GLU A 106 -3.88 -26.68 3.22
N ARG A 107 -4.77 -26.39 2.26
CA ARG A 107 -4.49 -26.37 0.82
C ARG A 107 -5.12 -25.17 0.16
N ALA A 108 -4.40 -24.52 -0.76
CA ALA A 108 -4.91 -23.41 -1.53
C ALA A 108 -4.86 -23.71 -3.03
N ALA A 109 -5.69 -23.01 -3.79
CA ALA A 109 -5.59 -22.99 -5.24
C ALA A 109 -5.68 -21.53 -5.73
N ILE A 110 -5.02 -21.24 -6.85
CA ILE A 110 -5.01 -19.93 -7.48
C ILE A 110 -5.36 -20.11 -8.96
N ILE A 111 -6.31 -19.34 -9.43
CA ILE A 111 -6.68 -19.31 -10.85
C ILE A 111 -5.97 -18.13 -11.51
N GLY A 112 -5.07 -18.43 -12.42
CA GLY A 112 -4.21 -17.48 -13.10
C GLY A 112 -2.76 -17.51 -12.60
N ALA A 113 -1.80 -17.70 -13.50
CA ALA A 113 -0.37 -17.73 -13.24
C ALA A 113 0.36 -16.41 -13.54
N GLY A 114 -0.40 -15.30 -13.69
CA GLY A 114 0.16 -13.96 -13.91
C GLY A 114 0.96 -13.43 -12.73
N THR A 115 1.39 -12.16 -12.82
CA THR A 115 2.18 -11.49 -11.78
C THR A 115 1.54 -11.58 -10.41
N MET A 116 0.22 -11.37 -10.31
CA MET A 116 -0.49 -11.45 -9.04
C MET A 116 -0.61 -12.89 -8.56
N GLY A 117 -1.08 -13.82 -9.40
CA GLY A 117 -1.27 -15.23 -9.01
C GLY A 117 0.03 -15.89 -8.57
N GLY A 118 1.14 -15.68 -9.30
CA GLY A 118 2.44 -16.17 -8.89
C GLY A 118 2.92 -15.60 -7.55
N GLY A 119 2.75 -14.28 -7.35
CA GLY A 119 3.10 -13.62 -6.09
C GLY A 119 2.23 -14.10 -4.91
N ILE A 120 0.92 -14.34 -5.14
CA ILE A 120 0.00 -14.89 -4.13
C ILE A 120 0.42 -16.33 -3.78
N ALA A 121 0.74 -17.17 -4.77
CA ALA A 121 1.23 -18.52 -4.54
C ALA A 121 2.49 -18.55 -3.65
N MET A 122 3.41 -17.61 -3.85
CA MET A 122 4.59 -17.47 -3.00
C MET A 122 4.23 -17.19 -1.53
N ASN A 123 3.18 -16.43 -1.24
CA ASN A 123 2.75 -16.18 0.15
C ASN A 123 2.30 -17.47 0.84
N PHE A 124 1.54 -18.32 0.14
CA PHE A 124 1.13 -19.63 0.66
C PHE A 124 2.33 -20.56 0.88
N ALA A 125 3.22 -20.68 -0.09
CA ALA A 125 4.43 -21.49 0.01
C ALA A 125 5.35 -21.02 1.15
N ASN A 126 5.49 -19.72 1.35
CA ASN A 126 6.23 -19.13 2.48
C ASN A 126 5.64 -19.51 3.84
N ALA A 127 4.33 -19.68 3.91
CA ALA A 127 3.61 -20.12 5.11
C ALA A 127 3.55 -21.66 5.27
N GLY A 128 4.19 -22.40 4.37
CA GLY A 128 4.19 -23.87 4.37
C GLY A 128 2.86 -24.49 3.92
N ILE A 129 2.04 -23.76 3.17
CA ILE A 129 0.75 -24.23 2.67
C ILE A 129 0.94 -24.66 1.21
N PRO A 130 0.66 -25.93 0.85
CA PRO A 130 0.61 -26.39 -0.54
C PRO A 130 -0.39 -25.57 -1.35
N VAL A 131 0.02 -25.17 -2.55
CA VAL A 131 -0.81 -24.35 -3.44
C VAL A 131 -0.75 -24.87 -4.88
N THR A 132 -1.91 -25.00 -5.50
CA THR A 132 -2.02 -25.35 -6.92
C THR A 132 -2.35 -24.10 -7.72
N VAL A 133 -1.52 -23.79 -8.72
CA VAL A 133 -1.76 -22.69 -9.69
C VAL A 133 -2.38 -23.29 -10.94
N VAL A 134 -3.56 -22.84 -11.29
CA VAL A 134 -4.31 -23.31 -12.47
C VAL A 134 -4.26 -22.23 -13.55
N GLU A 135 -3.91 -22.64 -14.76
CA GLU A 135 -3.81 -21.72 -15.91
C GLU A 135 -4.47 -22.37 -17.15
N VAL A 136 -4.82 -21.54 -18.14
CA VAL A 136 -5.52 -22.02 -19.34
C VAL A 136 -4.58 -22.62 -20.39
N THR A 137 -3.30 -22.23 -20.41
CA THR A 137 -2.29 -22.75 -21.35
C THR A 137 -1.00 -23.14 -20.63
N GLN A 138 -0.33 -24.17 -21.15
CA GLN A 138 0.96 -24.62 -20.61
C GLN A 138 2.01 -23.50 -20.66
N GLU A 139 2.04 -22.76 -21.76
CA GLU A 139 2.98 -21.66 -21.93
C GLU A 139 2.82 -20.55 -20.87
N ALA A 140 1.58 -20.16 -20.56
CA ALA A 140 1.30 -19.16 -19.53
C ALA A 140 1.67 -19.69 -18.13
N LEU A 141 1.38 -20.97 -17.85
CA LEU A 141 1.73 -21.64 -16.62
C LEU A 141 3.26 -21.67 -16.42
N ASP A 142 3.99 -22.11 -17.42
CA ASP A 142 5.45 -22.23 -17.39
C ASP A 142 6.10 -20.85 -17.17
N ARG A 143 5.64 -19.82 -17.88
CA ARG A 143 6.09 -18.43 -17.67
C ARG A 143 5.86 -17.97 -16.22
N GLY A 144 4.67 -18.21 -15.69
CA GLY A 144 4.32 -17.82 -14.33
C GLY A 144 5.18 -18.51 -13.28
N LEU A 145 5.37 -19.82 -13.39
CA LEU A 145 6.22 -20.60 -12.48
C LEU A 145 7.70 -20.23 -12.62
N ALA A 146 8.17 -19.88 -13.83
CA ALA A 146 9.53 -19.39 -14.04
C ALA A 146 9.77 -18.05 -13.31
N VAL A 147 8.78 -17.12 -13.32
CA VAL A 147 8.87 -15.86 -12.57
C VAL A 147 8.92 -16.11 -11.07
N VAL A 148 8.14 -17.05 -10.55
CA VAL A 148 8.19 -17.45 -9.13
C VAL A 148 9.59 -17.95 -8.76
N ARG A 149 10.16 -18.88 -9.55
CA ARG A 149 11.53 -19.39 -9.33
C ARG A 149 12.58 -18.27 -9.36
N LYS A 150 12.48 -17.35 -10.33
CA LYS A 150 13.38 -16.18 -10.46
C LYS A 150 13.31 -15.28 -9.23
N ASN A 151 12.11 -15.04 -8.67
CA ASN A 151 11.95 -14.22 -7.48
C ASN A 151 12.60 -14.86 -6.24
N TYR A 152 12.48 -16.18 -6.08
CA TYR A 152 13.16 -16.90 -5.01
C TYR A 152 14.68 -16.90 -5.21
N ALA A 153 15.16 -17.18 -6.42
CA ALA A 153 16.59 -17.17 -6.74
C ALA A 153 17.24 -15.81 -6.41
N ALA A 154 16.60 -14.71 -6.80
CA ALA A 154 17.06 -13.36 -6.45
C ALA A 154 17.12 -13.10 -4.93
N THR A 155 16.29 -13.82 -4.14
CA THR A 155 16.33 -13.73 -2.68
C THR A 155 17.48 -14.55 -2.09
N VAL A 156 17.79 -15.69 -2.71
CA VAL A 156 18.95 -16.54 -2.36
C VAL A 156 20.26 -15.80 -2.66
N GLU A 157 20.38 -15.20 -3.86
CA GLU A 157 21.56 -14.41 -4.26
C GLU A 157 21.87 -13.27 -3.28
N LYS A 158 20.85 -12.68 -2.67
CA LYS A 158 20.98 -11.63 -1.64
C LYS A 158 21.29 -12.19 -0.24
N GLY A 159 21.48 -13.50 -0.09
CA GLY A 159 21.74 -14.16 1.19
C GLY A 159 20.58 -14.11 2.19
N ARG A 160 19.35 -13.85 1.72
CA ARG A 160 18.15 -13.73 2.58
C ARG A 160 17.32 -15.01 2.65
N LEU A 161 17.66 -16.00 1.87
CA LEU A 161 17.04 -17.33 1.82
C LEU A 161 18.09 -18.37 1.50
N SER A 162 18.04 -19.55 2.13
CA SER A 162 18.88 -20.67 1.76
C SER A 162 18.37 -21.36 0.48
N GLN A 163 19.25 -22.03 -0.26
CA GLN A 163 18.85 -22.83 -1.42
C GLN A 163 17.86 -23.93 -1.02
N ALA A 164 18.11 -24.62 0.09
CA ALA A 164 17.24 -25.67 0.61
C ALA A 164 15.83 -25.14 0.94
N ASP A 165 15.72 -23.97 1.54
CA ASP A 165 14.40 -23.33 1.81
C ASP A 165 13.71 -22.91 0.51
N MET A 166 14.45 -22.42 -0.48
CA MET A 166 13.91 -22.15 -1.81
C MET A 166 13.31 -23.42 -2.43
N ASP A 167 14.08 -24.51 -2.47
CA ASP A 167 13.64 -25.78 -3.06
C ASP A 167 12.38 -26.32 -2.35
N LYS A 168 12.36 -26.25 -1.02
CA LYS A 168 11.19 -26.61 -0.21
C LYS A 168 9.96 -25.79 -0.57
N ARG A 169 10.10 -24.44 -0.67
CA ARG A 169 8.96 -23.54 -0.98
C ARG A 169 8.47 -23.74 -2.41
N VAL A 170 9.40 -23.83 -3.38
CA VAL A 170 9.04 -24.11 -4.78
C VAL A 170 8.33 -25.47 -4.91
N GLY A 171 8.75 -26.47 -4.14
CA GLY A 171 8.11 -27.79 -4.08
C GLY A 171 6.68 -27.80 -3.54
N LEU A 172 6.24 -26.75 -2.86
CA LEU A 172 4.86 -26.57 -2.41
C LEU A 172 3.95 -25.96 -3.47
N ILE A 173 4.49 -25.49 -4.61
CA ILE A 173 3.73 -24.86 -5.68
C ILE A 173 3.61 -25.82 -6.85
N ALA A 174 2.41 -26.36 -7.06
CA ALA A 174 2.08 -27.21 -8.19
C ALA A 174 1.40 -26.41 -9.31
N GLY A 175 1.61 -26.78 -10.57
CA GLY A 175 0.89 -26.23 -11.70
C GLY A 175 -0.11 -27.23 -12.29
N SER A 176 -1.23 -26.74 -12.83
CA SER A 176 -2.24 -27.57 -13.52
C SER A 176 -2.92 -26.78 -14.63
N LEU A 177 -3.34 -27.47 -15.69
CA LEU A 177 -4.25 -26.94 -16.71
C LEU A 177 -5.70 -27.37 -16.46
N ASP A 178 -5.90 -28.33 -15.56
CA ASP A 178 -7.23 -28.84 -15.21
C ASP A 178 -7.79 -28.05 -14.02
N ARG A 179 -8.93 -27.41 -14.20
CA ARG A 179 -9.66 -26.73 -13.12
C ARG A 179 -10.10 -27.69 -12.02
N ALA A 180 -10.25 -28.98 -12.29
CA ALA A 180 -10.59 -29.97 -11.27
C ALA A 180 -9.51 -30.09 -10.18
N ALA A 181 -8.30 -29.64 -10.42
CA ALA A 181 -7.20 -29.60 -9.43
C ALA A 181 -7.53 -28.72 -8.19
N VAL A 182 -8.57 -27.87 -8.25
CA VAL A 182 -8.99 -27.05 -7.09
C VAL A 182 -9.89 -27.81 -6.12
N ARG A 183 -10.33 -29.04 -6.44
CA ARG A 183 -11.32 -29.80 -5.64
C ARG A 183 -10.98 -29.93 -4.17
N GLU A 184 -9.70 -30.11 -3.88
CA GLU A 184 -9.22 -30.34 -2.52
C GLU A 184 -8.81 -29.03 -1.79
N ALA A 185 -8.93 -27.89 -2.45
CA ALA A 185 -8.54 -26.62 -1.87
C ALA A 185 -9.56 -26.14 -0.83
N ASP A 186 -9.06 -25.63 0.30
CA ASP A 186 -9.85 -25.00 1.36
C ASP A 186 -10.20 -23.55 0.98
N ILE A 187 -9.37 -22.93 0.14
CA ILE A 187 -9.56 -21.61 -0.44
C ILE A 187 -9.12 -21.62 -1.90
N VAL A 188 -9.91 -20.99 -2.75
CA VAL A 188 -9.56 -20.74 -4.15
C VAL A 188 -9.53 -19.23 -4.35
N ILE A 189 -8.39 -18.67 -4.80
CA ILE A 189 -8.23 -17.25 -5.12
C ILE A 189 -8.17 -17.07 -6.62
N GLU A 190 -9.12 -16.35 -7.17
CA GLU A 190 -9.12 -15.96 -8.57
C GLU A 190 -8.25 -14.72 -8.75
N ALA A 191 -7.30 -14.79 -9.72
CA ALA A 191 -6.37 -13.73 -10.10
C ALA A 191 -6.22 -13.64 -11.64
N VAL A 192 -7.36 -13.74 -12.36
CA VAL A 192 -7.44 -13.61 -13.82
C VAL A 192 -7.63 -12.16 -14.25
N PHE A 193 -7.95 -11.91 -15.53
CA PHE A 193 -8.16 -10.57 -16.04
C PHE A 193 -9.26 -9.81 -15.28
N GLU A 194 -9.07 -8.49 -15.13
CA GLU A 194 -9.97 -7.59 -14.40
C GLU A 194 -11.19 -7.24 -15.28
N GLU A 195 -12.05 -8.24 -15.51
CA GLU A 195 -13.26 -8.16 -16.32
C GLU A 195 -14.39 -8.95 -15.64
N MET A 196 -15.54 -8.30 -15.40
CA MET A 196 -16.65 -8.87 -14.66
C MET A 196 -17.18 -10.18 -15.28
N GLY A 197 -17.34 -10.21 -16.60
CA GLY A 197 -17.83 -11.40 -17.32
C GLY A 197 -16.93 -12.62 -17.10
N VAL A 198 -15.62 -12.43 -17.24
CA VAL A 198 -14.62 -13.49 -17.03
C VAL A 198 -14.63 -13.99 -15.58
N LYS A 199 -14.70 -13.08 -14.61
CA LYS A 199 -14.75 -13.47 -13.19
C LYS A 199 -16.02 -14.24 -12.83
N LYS A 200 -17.18 -13.81 -13.34
CA LYS A 200 -18.45 -14.53 -13.14
C LYS A 200 -18.41 -15.94 -13.74
N GLU A 201 -17.85 -16.13 -14.92
CA GLU A 201 -17.66 -17.46 -15.54
C GLU A 201 -16.76 -18.35 -14.68
N VAL A 202 -15.64 -17.80 -14.17
CA VAL A 202 -14.72 -18.53 -13.28
C VAL A 202 -15.45 -18.93 -11.99
N PHE A 203 -16.16 -18.01 -11.33
CA PHE A 203 -16.86 -18.28 -10.10
C PHE A 203 -17.99 -19.29 -10.27
N ALA A 204 -18.76 -19.24 -11.36
CA ALA A 204 -19.78 -20.24 -11.70
C ALA A 204 -19.19 -21.65 -11.93
N ALA A 205 -17.97 -21.73 -12.49
CA ALA A 205 -17.25 -22.99 -12.63
C ALA A 205 -16.72 -23.50 -11.29
N LEU A 206 -16.12 -22.59 -10.47
CA LEU A 206 -15.61 -22.94 -9.15
C LEU A 206 -16.72 -23.40 -8.20
N ASP A 207 -17.91 -22.84 -8.29
CA ASP A 207 -19.07 -23.23 -7.48
C ASP A 207 -19.42 -24.73 -7.63
N LYS A 208 -19.22 -25.26 -8.84
CA LYS A 208 -19.49 -26.68 -9.17
C LYS A 208 -18.35 -27.61 -8.79
N ILE A 209 -17.11 -27.13 -8.74
CA ILE A 209 -15.90 -27.96 -8.63
C ILE A 209 -15.32 -27.93 -7.22
N ALA A 210 -15.27 -26.76 -6.59
CA ALA A 210 -14.67 -26.60 -5.27
C ALA A 210 -15.48 -27.34 -4.22
N LYS A 211 -14.78 -27.96 -3.25
CA LYS A 211 -15.43 -28.74 -2.19
C LYS A 211 -16.41 -27.90 -1.37
N PRO A 212 -17.43 -28.52 -0.75
CA PRO A 212 -18.30 -27.85 0.18
C PRO A 212 -17.49 -27.14 1.28
N GLY A 213 -17.85 -25.89 1.56
CA GLY A 213 -17.19 -25.11 2.60
C GLY A 213 -15.87 -24.44 2.19
N ALA A 214 -15.37 -24.63 0.96
CA ALA A 214 -14.23 -23.86 0.48
C ALA A 214 -14.56 -22.37 0.36
N VAL A 215 -13.62 -21.52 0.74
CA VAL A 215 -13.72 -20.07 0.51
C VAL A 215 -13.40 -19.78 -0.94
N LEU A 216 -14.24 -18.98 -1.59
CA LEU A 216 -14.02 -18.50 -2.95
C LEU A 216 -13.66 -17.01 -2.89
N ALA A 217 -12.44 -16.68 -3.28
CA ALA A 217 -11.92 -15.32 -3.16
C ALA A 217 -11.57 -14.73 -4.52
N SER A 218 -11.85 -13.45 -4.72
CA SER A 218 -11.40 -12.70 -5.90
C SER A 218 -10.30 -11.69 -5.53
N ASN A 219 -9.23 -11.67 -6.32
CA ASN A 219 -8.18 -10.66 -6.21
C ASN A 219 -8.49 -9.44 -7.09
N THR A 220 -9.76 -9.10 -7.27
CA THR A 220 -10.13 -7.86 -7.96
C THR A 220 -9.64 -6.63 -7.21
N SER A 221 -9.37 -5.56 -7.94
CA SER A 221 -8.95 -4.27 -7.38
C SER A 221 -10.09 -3.22 -7.36
N THR A 222 -11.16 -3.45 -8.13
CA THR A 222 -12.22 -2.44 -8.34
C THR A 222 -13.61 -3.03 -8.57
N LEU A 223 -13.71 -4.32 -8.94
CA LEU A 223 -14.99 -4.91 -9.33
C LEU A 223 -15.84 -5.27 -8.12
N ASP A 224 -17.15 -5.20 -8.31
CA ASP A 224 -18.16 -5.47 -7.31
C ASP A 224 -18.14 -6.94 -6.86
N ILE A 225 -17.83 -7.19 -5.60
CA ILE A 225 -17.78 -8.53 -5.01
C ILE A 225 -19.17 -9.18 -4.94
N ASP A 226 -20.22 -8.40 -4.75
CA ASP A 226 -21.59 -8.93 -4.71
C ASP A 226 -22.04 -9.39 -6.10
N GLU A 227 -21.65 -8.69 -7.15
CA GLU A 227 -21.90 -9.12 -8.50
C GLU A 227 -21.13 -10.41 -8.86
N ILE A 228 -19.87 -10.54 -8.43
CA ILE A 228 -19.09 -11.78 -8.58
C ILE A 228 -19.76 -12.93 -7.79
N ALA A 229 -20.15 -12.67 -6.54
CA ALA A 229 -20.79 -13.65 -5.67
C ALA A 229 -22.14 -14.16 -6.22
N SER A 230 -22.86 -13.32 -6.97
CA SER A 230 -24.13 -13.67 -7.60
C SER A 230 -24.03 -14.81 -8.62
N ALA A 231 -22.81 -15.09 -9.11
CA ALA A 231 -22.53 -16.21 -10.01
C ALA A 231 -22.40 -17.56 -9.31
N THR A 232 -22.53 -17.62 -7.98
CA THR A 232 -22.38 -18.84 -7.15
C THR A 232 -23.67 -19.15 -6.40
N SER A 233 -23.85 -20.40 -6.01
CA SER A 233 -24.93 -20.86 -5.13
C SER A 233 -24.64 -20.64 -3.64
N ARG A 234 -23.42 -20.21 -3.30
CA ARG A 234 -22.89 -20.00 -1.92
C ARG A 234 -22.23 -18.62 -1.76
N PRO A 235 -22.96 -17.53 -1.99
CA PRO A 235 -22.41 -16.19 -1.89
C PRO A 235 -21.85 -15.84 -0.49
N GLU A 236 -22.27 -16.56 0.55
CA GLU A 236 -21.73 -16.43 1.91
C GLU A 236 -20.27 -16.93 2.05
N ALA A 237 -19.81 -17.76 1.13
CA ALA A 237 -18.42 -18.23 1.05
C ALA A 237 -17.53 -17.35 0.15
N VAL A 238 -18.08 -16.29 -0.43
CA VAL A 238 -17.35 -15.39 -1.34
C VAL A 238 -16.83 -14.17 -0.58
N ILE A 239 -15.57 -13.78 -0.87
CA ILE A 239 -14.90 -12.60 -0.30
C ILE A 239 -13.91 -12.02 -1.32
N GLY A 240 -13.71 -10.70 -1.28
CA GLY A 240 -12.57 -10.08 -1.96
C GLY A 240 -11.28 -10.24 -1.16
N THR A 241 -10.19 -10.54 -1.85
CA THR A 241 -8.83 -10.58 -1.26
C THR A 241 -7.91 -9.77 -2.15
N HIS A 242 -7.97 -8.44 -1.98
CA HIS A 242 -7.19 -7.53 -2.79
C HIS A 242 -5.75 -7.48 -2.28
N PHE A 243 -4.87 -8.26 -2.92
CA PHE A 243 -3.43 -8.20 -2.72
C PHE A 243 -2.82 -7.06 -3.52
N PHE A 244 -1.79 -6.44 -2.99
CA PHE A 244 -1.06 -5.35 -3.64
C PHE A 244 0.16 -5.88 -4.41
N SER A 245 0.43 -5.28 -5.56
CA SER A 245 1.53 -5.71 -6.44
C SER A 245 2.88 -5.12 -6.01
N PRO A 246 3.96 -5.92 -5.95
CA PRO A 246 4.02 -7.37 -6.11
C PRO A 246 3.53 -8.10 -4.84
N ALA A 247 2.64 -9.09 -5.02
CA ALA A 247 1.95 -9.72 -3.88
C ALA A 247 2.88 -10.43 -2.88
N ASN A 248 4.02 -10.94 -3.34
CA ASN A 248 5.04 -11.56 -2.47
C ASN A 248 5.86 -10.55 -1.66
N VAL A 249 5.78 -9.26 -1.95
CA VAL A 249 6.54 -8.19 -1.29
C VAL A 249 5.65 -7.28 -0.46
N MET A 250 4.53 -6.83 -1.03
CA MET A 250 3.61 -5.90 -0.38
C MET A 250 2.90 -6.56 0.79
N ARG A 251 2.88 -5.87 1.93
CA ARG A 251 2.35 -6.42 3.18
C ARG A 251 0.86 -6.27 3.33
N LEU A 252 0.25 -5.27 2.67
CA LEU A 252 -1.18 -5.01 2.79
C LEU A 252 -2.02 -6.08 2.08
N LEU A 253 -3.15 -6.42 2.69
CA LEU A 253 -4.24 -7.18 2.11
C LEU A 253 -5.56 -6.53 2.53
N GLU A 254 -6.37 -6.06 1.58
CA GLU A 254 -7.74 -5.66 1.85
C GLU A 254 -8.65 -6.88 1.72
N LEU A 255 -9.31 -7.24 2.80
CA LEU A 255 -10.40 -8.22 2.81
C LEU A 255 -11.70 -7.48 2.50
N VAL A 256 -12.31 -7.74 1.37
CA VAL A 256 -13.50 -7.00 0.92
C VAL A 256 -14.74 -7.81 1.20
N ARG A 257 -15.56 -7.29 2.10
CA ARG A 257 -16.81 -7.90 2.53
C ARG A 257 -17.92 -7.58 1.52
N GLY A 258 -18.48 -8.61 0.87
CA GLY A 258 -19.75 -8.50 0.17
C GLY A 258 -20.94 -8.55 1.15
N ALA A 259 -22.11 -8.15 0.68
CA ALA A 259 -23.33 -8.08 1.50
C ALA A 259 -23.74 -9.44 2.10
N LYS A 260 -23.40 -10.54 1.45
CA LYS A 260 -23.71 -11.91 1.89
C LYS A 260 -22.53 -12.65 2.51
N THR A 261 -21.33 -12.09 2.48
CA THR A 261 -20.12 -12.74 3.03
C THR A 261 -20.34 -13.09 4.51
N SER A 262 -20.21 -14.36 4.86
CA SER A 262 -20.44 -14.83 6.24
C SER A 262 -19.33 -14.41 7.20
N LYS A 263 -19.68 -14.32 8.49
CA LYS A 263 -18.70 -14.06 9.57
C LYS A 263 -17.62 -15.14 9.62
N GLU A 264 -17.96 -16.40 9.34
CA GLU A 264 -17.02 -17.52 9.27
C GLU A 264 -16.02 -17.32 8.11
N THR A 265 -16.48 -16.88 6.93
CA THR A 265 -15.63 -16.58 5.78
C THR A 265 -14.67 -15.43 6.09
N ILE A 266 -15.13 -14.37 6.77
CA ILE A 266 -14.30 -13.26 7.21
C ILE A 266 -13.26 -13.71 8.22
N ALA A 267 -13.67 -14.47 9.27
CA ALA A 267 -12.77 -14.98 10.31
C ALA A 267 -11.70 -15.91 9.71
N THR A 268 -12.09 -16.78 8.77
CA THR A 268 -11.18 -17.69 8.05
C THR A 268 -10.15 -16.90 7.24
N SER A 269 -10.60 -15.88 6.50
CA SER A 269 -9.73 -15.06 5.67
C SER A 269 -8.79 -14.19 6.50
N ALA A 270 -9.26 -13.70 7.65
CA ALA A 270 -8.45 -12.92 8.60
C ALA A 270 -7.32 -13.79 9.22
N GLU A 271 -7.66 -15.02 9.68
CA GLU A 271 -6.67 -15.96 10.22
C GLU A 271 -5.64 -16.37 9.16
N LEU A 272 -6.10 -16.65 7.93
CA LEU A 272 -5.22 -16.92 6.79
C LEU A 272 -4.29 -15.74 6.52
N SER A 273 -4.81 -14.52 6.48
CA SER A 273 -4.01 -13.30 6.22
C SER A 273 -2.86 -13.18 7.21
N ARG A 274 -3.13 -13.40 8.50
CA ARG A 274 -2.12 -13.42 9.55
C ARG A 274 -1.08 -14.54 9.31
N ARG A 275 -1.53 -15.74 8.95
CA ARG A 275 -0.67 -16.91 8.73
C ARG A 275 0.27 -16.71 7.53
N ILE A 276 -0.19 -16.05 6.46
CA ILE A 276 0.63 -15.72 5.28
C ILE A 276 1.42 -14.42 5.42
N GLY A 277 1.48 -13.85 6.64
CA GLY A 277 2.31 -12.68 6.97
C GLY A 277 1.80 -11.35 6.44
N LYS A 278 0.49 -11.22 6.17
CA LYS A 278 -0.12 -9.96 5.74
C LYS A 278 -0.61 -9.13 6.93
N VAL A 279 -0.51 -7.82 6.74
CA VAL A 279 -1.28 -6.84 7.50
C VAL A 279 -2.57 -6.63 6.72
N TRP A 280 -3.71 -6.85 7.35
CA TRP A 280 -4.99 -6.82 6.66
C TRP A 280 -5.95 -5.82 7.29
N VAL A 281 -6.85 -5.32 6.49
CA VAL A 281 -7.98 -4.48 6.88
C VAL A 281 -9.25 -5.04 6.27
N LEU A 282 -10.39 -4.87 6.95
CA LEU A 282 -11.69 -5.19 6.38
C LEU A 282 -12.24 -3.95 5.67
N ALA A 283 -12.54 -4.09 4.40
CA ALA A 283 -13.17 -3.06 3.59
C ALA A 283 -14.60 -3.45 3.20
N GLY A 284 -15.49 -2.48 3.14
CA GLY A 284 -16.78 -2.62 2.47
C GLY A 284 -16.61 -2.72 0.94
N ASN A 285 -17.63 -3.25 0.26
CA ASN A 285 -17.64 -3.41 -1.17
C ASN A 285 -17.99 -2.08 -1.87
N CYS A 286 -17.04 -1.49 -2.57
CA CYS A 286 -17.22 -0.32 -3.45
C CYS A 286 -16.12 -0.30 -4.51
N ASP A 287 -16.27 0.53 -5.53
CA ASP A 287 -15.24 0.73 -6.56
C ASP A 287 -13.92 1.24 -5.96
N GLY A 288 -12.87 0.42 -6.03
CA GLY A 288 -11.53 0.75 -5.52
C GLY A 288 -11.35 0.56 -4.01
N PHE A 289 -12.36 0.05 -3.30
CA PHE A 289 -12.36 -0.24 -1.87
C PHE A 289 -11.88 0.95 -1.01
N ILE A 290 -10.93 0.76 -0.09
CA ILE A 290 -10.35 1.87 0.67
C ILE A 290 -9.22 2.51 -0.13
N GLY A 291 -8.21 1.72 -0.47
CA GLY A 291 -6.94 2.23 -0.94
C GLY A 291 -7.00 2.87 -2.32
N ASN A 292 -7.50 2.15 -3.33
CA ASN A 292 -7.58 2.67 -4.69
C ASN A 292 -8.62 3.79 -4.83
N ARG A 293 -9.73 3.74 -4.08
CA ARG A 293 -10.73 4.80 -4.08
C ARG A 293 -10.12 6.14 -3.65
N MET A 294 -9.32 6.16 -2.59
CA MET A 294 -8.61 7.36 -2.14
C MET A 294 -7.46 7.75 -3.07
N LEU A 295 -6.82 6.78 -3.74
CA LEU A 295 -5.72 7.03 -4.66
C LEU A 295 -6.19 7.83 -5.90
N HIS A 296 -7.39 7.60 -6.38
CA HIS A 296 -7.91 8.25 -7.58
C HIS A 296 -7.90 9.79 -7.49
N PRO A 297 -8.49 10.44 -6.48
CA PRO A 297 -8.43 11.90 -6.35
C PRO A 297 -7.01 12.41 -6.12
N TYR A 298 -6.15 11.68 -5.44
CA TYR A 298 -4.74 12.03 -5.26
C TYR A 298 -4.01 12.11 -6.60
N LEU A 299 -4.14 11.09 -7.46
CA LEU A 299 -3.52 11.06 -8.79
C LEU A 299 -4.14 12.12 -9.71
N ARG A 300 -5.45 12.32 -9.65
CA ARG A 300 -6.14 13.39 -10.40
C ARG A 300 -5.54 14.76 -10.09
N GLU A 301 -5.35 15.08 -8.80
CA GLU A 301 -4.77 16.36 -8.41
C GLU A 301 -3.31 16.49 -8.85
N ALA A 302 -2.51 15.44 -8.78
CA ALA A 302 -1.16 15.43 -9.30
C ALA A 302 -1.12 15.75 -10.82
N GLU A 303 -2.00 15.14 -11.61
CA GLU A 303 -2.11 15.40 -13.05
C GLU A 303 -2.63 16.83 -13.33
N PHE A 304 -3.60 17.33 -12.57
CA PHE A 304 -4.08 18.71 -12.72
C PHE A 304 -3.00 19.75 -12.40
N LEU A 305 -2.20 19.50 -11.36
CA LEU A 305 -1.09 20.37 -10.99
C LEU A 305 -0.06 20.52 -12.12
N VAL A 306 0.27 19.42 -12.82
CA VAL A 306 1.23 19.52 -13.95
C VAL A 306 0.63 20.21 -15.16
N GLU A 307 -0.66 20.04 -15.45
CA GLU A 307 -1.34 20.84 -16.46
C GLU A 307 -1.36 22.32 -16.09
N GLU A 308 -1.51 22.67 -14.82
CA GLU A 308 -1.54 24.03 -14.29
C GLU A 308 -0.17 24.70 -14.22
N GLY A 309 0.92 23.97 -14.37
CA GLY A 309 2.26 24.56 -14.51
C GLY A 309 3.35 23.98 -13.60
N ALA A 310 3.02 23.06 -12.66
CA ALA A 310 4.02 22.27 -11.98
C ALA A 310 4.75 21.35 -12.98
N THR A 311 5.88 20.78 -12.58
CA THR A 311 6.52 19.69 -13.32
C THR A 311 6.31 18.36 -12.61
N PRO A 312 6.33 17.21 -13.33
CA PRO A 312 6.29 15.90 -12.69
C PRO A 312 7.36 15.74 -11.59
N GLN A 313 8.57 16.27 -11.84
CA GLN A 313 9.69 16.25 -10.91
C GLN A 313 9.41 17.04 -9.63
N GLN A 314 8.78 18.20 -9.75
CA GLN A 314 8.40 19.03 -8.60
C GLN A 314 7.37 18.29 -7.74
N VAL A 315 6.31 17.76 -8.34
CA VAL A 315 5.25 17.04 -7.62
C VAL A 315 5.81 15.81 -6.93
N ASP A 316 6.59 14.99 -7.65
CA ASP A 316 7.21 13.82 -7.08
C ASP A 316 8.18 14.15 -5.94
N LYS A 317 8.98 15.21 -6.11
CA LYS A 317 9.93 15.65 -5.08
C LYS A 317 9.21 16.10 -3.80
N VAL A 318 8.16 16.90 -3.93
CA VAL A 318 7.39 17.40 -2.77
C VAL A 318 6.79 16.24 -1.98
N ILE A 319 6.20 15.28 -2.65
CA ILE A 319 5.61 14.10 -2.02
C ILE A 319 6.69 13.19 -1.41
N TYR A 320 7.81 13.01 -2.10
CA TYR A 320 8.95 12.26 -1.58
C TYR A 320 9.55 12.95 -0.34
N ASP A 321 9.73 14.26 -0.36
CA ASP A 321 10.28 15.02 0.77
C ASP A 321 9.33 15.02 1.98
N PHE A 322 8.02 14.97 1.76
CA PHE A 322 7.03 14.75 2.81
C PHE A 322 7.24 13.40 3.52
N GLY A 323 7.79 12.42 2.82
CA GLY A 323 8.19 11.14 3.37
C GLY A 323 7.61 9.90 2.68
N PHE A 324 6.79 10.03 1.65
CA PHE A 324 6.36 8.88 0.85
C PHE A 324 7.55 8.13 0.25
N ALA A 325 7.35 6.85 -0.02
CA ALA A 325 8.38 6.01 -0.64
C ALA A 325 8.80 6.54 -2.03
N MET A 326 7.86 7.14 -2.76
CA MET A 326 8.05 7.77 -4.07
C MET A 326 6.90 8.73 -4.36
N GLY A 327 7.08 9.61 -5.34
CA GLY A 327 6.02 10.50 -5.79
C GLY A 327 5.01 9.79 -6.71
N PRO A 328 3.88 10.46 -7.03
CA PRO A 328 2.77 9.86 -7.78
C PRO A 328 3.13 9.41 -9.19
N PHE A 329 3.97 10.15 -9.90
CA PHE A 329 4.34 9.84 -11.28
C PHE A 329 5.36 8.71 -11.36
N ALA A 330 6.37 8.70 -10.48
CA ALA A 330 7.30 7.57 -10.35
C ALA A 330 6.59 6.29 -9.91
N MET A 331 5.55 6.39 -9.07
CA MET A 331 4.71 5.27 -8.65
C MET A 331 3.90 4.72 -9.84
N GLN A 332 3.28 5.59 -10.64
CA GLN A 332 2.56 5.16 -11.85
C GLN A 332 3.50 4.46 -12.85
N ASP A 333 4.70 4.99 -13.06
CA ASP A 333 5.71 4.37 -13.95
C ASP A 333 6.18 3.00 -13.44
N LEU A 334 6.28 2.82 -12.12
CA LEU A 334 6.61 1.53 -11.50
C LEU A 334 5.49 0.51 -11.66
N ALA A 335 4.25 0.91 -11.44
CA ALA A 335 3.07 0.05 -11.56
C ALA A 335 2.75 -0.31 -13.03
N GLY A 336 3.04 0.60 -13.93
CA GLY A 336 2.69 0.55 -15.35
C GLY A 336 1.41 1.32 -15.65
N LEU A 337 1.55 2.38 -16.47
CA LEU A 337 0.44 3.28 -16.82
C LEU A 337 -0.72 2.57 -17.54
N ASP A 338 -0.42 1.48 -18.27
CA ASP A 338 -1.42 0.67 -18.99
C ASP A 338 -2.49 0.07 -18.08
N VAL A 339 -2.18 -0.20 -16.81
CA VAL A 339 -3.14 -0.72 -15.83
C VAL A 339 -4.24 0.32 -15.59
N GLY A 340 -3.85 1.53 -15.18
CA GLY A 340 -4.79 2.64 -15.00
C GLY A 340 -5.51 3.04 -16.29
N TRP A 341 -4.81 2.97 -17.43
CA TRP A 341 -5.38 3.30 -18.72
C TRP A 341 -6.50 2.34 -19.14
N ARG A 342 -6.34 1.02 -18.94
CA ARG A 342 -7.40 0.04 -19.18
C ARG A 342 -8.65 0.31 -18.33
N ILE A 343 -8.47 0.62 -17.04
CA ILE A 343 -9.56 0.99 -16.13
C ILE A 343 -10.28 2.24 -16.65
N ARG A 344 -9.53 3.30 -17.01
CA ARG A 344 -10.09 4.54 -17.55
C ARG A 344 -10.83 4.35 -18.85
N LYS A 345 -10.32 3.49 -19.77
CA LYS A 345 -11.01 3.10 -21.00
C LYS A 345 -12.32 2.36 -20.73
N GLY A 346 -12.31 1.41 -19.80
CA GLY A 346 -13.53 0.69 -19.40
C GLY A 346 -14.62 1.62 -18.85
N LYS A 347 -14.22 2.68 -18.15
CA LYS A 347 -15.13 3.69 -17.56
C LYS A 347 -15.45 4.86 -18.51
N ALA A 348 -14.90 4.92 -19.72
CA ALA A 348 -15.02 6.07 -20.60
C ALA A 348 -16.48 6.41 -20.99
N ALA A 349 -17.33 5.38 -21.16
CA ALA A 349 -18.73 5.54 -21.51
C ALA A 349 -19.59 6.13 -20.37
N THR A 350 -19.22 5.84 -19.11
CA THR A 350 -19.96 6.26 -17.91
C THR A 350 -19.36 7.49 -17.23
N ARG A 351 -18.15 7.88 -17.67
CA ARG A 351 -17.46 9.06 -17.11
C ARG A 351 -18.26 10.33 -17.36
N ARG A 352 -18.45 11.15 -16.34
CA ARG A 352 -19.05 12.48 -16.40
C ARG A 352 -18.22 13.41 -17.30
N LYS A 353 -18.84 13.96 -18.33
CA LYS A 353 -18.18 14.83 -19.33
C LYS A 353 -18.13 16.29 -18.89
N ASP A 354 -18.90 16.67 -17.89
CA ASP A 354 -18.98 18.00 -17.31
C ASP A 354 -17.89 18.27 -16.27
N LEU A 355 -17.16 17.23 -15.84
CA LEU A 355 -16.01 17.37 -14.94
C LEU A 355 -14.70 17.39 -15.71
N ARG A 356 -13.75 18.21 -15.22
CA ARG A 356 -12.37 18.23 -15.73
C ARG A 356 -11.76 16.85 -15.69
N TYR A 357 -11.09 16.50 -16.75
CA TYR A 357 -10.35 15.25 -16.89
C TYR A 357 -8.98 15.51 -17.54
N SER A 358 -7.91 14.96 -16.98
CA SER A 358 -6.58 15.01 -17.59
C SER A 358 -6.43 13.93 -18.65
N HIS A 359 -6.01 14.34 -19.84
CA HIS A 359 -5.71 13.43 -20.94
C HIS A 359 -4.21 13.07 -21.01
N VAL A 360 -3.37 13.60 -20.14
CA VAL A 360 -1.91 13.42 -20.23
C VAL A 360 -1.54 11.94 -20.10
N GLY A 361 -2.03 11.27 -19.05
CA GLY A 361 -1.76 9.84 -18.84
C GLY A 361 -2.26 8.94 -19.97
N ASP A 362 -3.39 9.29 -20.61
CA ASP A 362 -3.92 8.55 -21.74
C ASP A 362 -3.03 8.72 -22.99
N ARG A 363 -2.60 9.94 -23.29
CA ARG A 363 -1.70 10.24 -24.41
C ARG A 363 -0.33 9.56 -24.29
N LEU A 364 0.22 9.51 -23.07
CA LEU A 364 1.46 8.77 -22.82
C LEU A 364 1.26 7.29 -23.15
N CYS A 365 0.13 6.71 -22.76
CA CYS A 365 -0.17 5.31 -23.07
C CYS A 365 -0.39 5.08 -24.57
N GLU A 366 -1.04 6.00 -25.28
CA GLU A 366 -1.24 5.94 -26.75
C GLU A 366 0.09 5.97 -27.50
N GLN A 367 1.12 6.57 -26.93
CA GLN A 367 2.48 6.57 -27.44
C GLN A 367 3.29 5.31 -27.04
N GLY A 368 2.66 4.33 -26.36
CA GLY A 368 3.34 3.13 -25.88
C GLY A 368 4.21 3.34 -24.64
N ARG A 369 4.06 4.47 -23.96
CA ARG A 369 4.83 4.84 -22.78
C ARG A 369 4.15 4.28 -21.52
N PHE A 370 4.50 3.03 -21.17
CA PHE A 370 3.85 2.34 -20.04
C PHE A 370 4.68 2.35 -18.75
N GLY A 371 5.70 3.18 -18.66
CA GLY A 371 6.56 3.29 -17.49
C GLY A 371 7.84 2.47 -17.58
N GLN A 372 8.36 2.03 -16.43
CA GLN A 372 9.66 1.33 -16.36
C GLN A 372 9.76 0.10 -17.27
N LYS A 373 8.67 -0.63 -17.45
CA LYS A 373 8.65 -1.85 -18.27
C LYS A 373 8.86 -1.61 -19.77
N THR A 374 8.60 -0.39 -20.24
CA THR A 374 8.82 0.02 -21.64
C THR A 374 9.98 1.01 -21.78
N GLY A 375 10.68 1.32 -20.67
CA GLY A 375 11.76 2.29 -20.62
C GLY A 375 11.30 3.76 -20.64
N ALA A 376 10.00 4.01 -20.77
CA ALA A 376 9.43 5.35 -20.77
C ALA A 376 7.99 5.36 -20.24
N GLY A 377 7.64 6.40 -19.50
CA GLY A 377 6.32 6.73 -18.97
C GLY A 377 6.26 8.24 -18.75
N TRP A 378 5.97 8.67 -17.53
CA TRP A 378 6.17 10.07 -17.09
C TRP A 378 7.64 10.49 -17.11
N TYR A 379 8.54 9.51 -17.03
CA TYR A 379 9.98 9.66 -17.07
C TYR A 379 10.57 8.74 -18.14
N ARG A 380 11.84 8.97 -18.45
CA ARG A 380 12.69 8.02 -19.19
C ARG A 380 13.53 7.21 -18.22
N TYR A 381 13.78 5.97 -18.60
CA TYR A 381 14.60 5.03 -17.83
C TYR A 381 15.69 4.45 -18.72
N GLU A 382 16.94 4.48 -18.24
CA GLU A 382 18.04 3.81 -18.92
C GLU A 382 18.00 2.30 -18.66
N ALA A 383 18.51 1.53 -19.61
CA ALA A 383 18.60 0.08 -19.49
C ALA A 383 19.35 -0.31 -18.20
N GLY A 384 18.72 -1.15 -17.36
CA GLY A 384 19.29 -1.58 -16.09
C GLY A 384 19.16 -0.56 -14.93
N SER A 385 18.64 0.64 -15.16
CA SER A 385 18.43 1.66 -14.14
C SER A 385 16.94 1.86 -13.86
N ARG A 386 16.59 2.07 -12.57
CA ARG A 386 15.25 2.49 -12.14
C ARG A 386 15.17 3.97 -11.79
N ALA A 387 16.27 4.71 -12.01
CA ALA A 387 16.31 6.14 -11.73
C ALA A 387 15.49 6.91 -12.78
N PRO A 388 14.44 7.65 -12.38
CA PRO A 388 13.64 8.43 -13.31
C PRO A 388 14.45 9.62 -13.84
N LYS A 389 14.43 9.82 -15.15
CA LYS A 389 15.02 10.98 -15.82
C LYS A 389 13.93 11.84 -16.46
N PRO A 390 13.98 13.17 -16.28
CA PRO A 390 13.06 14.08 -16.95
C PRO A 390 13.04 13.85 -18.47
N ASP A 391 11.87 14.03 -19.06
CA ASP A 391 11.68 13.85 -20.50
C ASP A 391 10.99 15.07 -21.13
N PRO A 392 11.65 15.80 -22.03
CA PRO A 392 11.04 16.93 -22.74
C PRO A 392 9.79 16.58 -23.57
N GLU A 393 9.67 15.33 -24.03
CA GLU A 393 8.48 14.87 -24.74
C GLU A 393 7.24 14.88 -23.83
N VAL A 394 7.41 14.51 -22.56
CA VAL A 394 6.32 14.54 -21.56
C VAL A 394 5.90 16.00 -21.29
N GLU A 395 6.85 16.90 -21.16
CA GLU A 395 6.54 18.33 -21.00
C GLU A 395 5.75 18.89 -22.20
N ALA A 396 6.07 18.46 -23.42
CA ALA A 396 5.32 18.83 -24.62
C ALA A 396 3.88 18.27 -24.61
N VAL A 397 3.70 17.02 -24.18
CA VAL A 397 2.37 16.39 -24.01
C VAL A 397 1.54 17.13 -22.99
N ILE A 398 2.13 17.48 -21.83
CA ILE A 398 1.47 18.26 -20.77
C ILE A 398 1.06 19.63 -21.28
N ALA A 399 1.96 20.35 -21.95
CA ALA A 399 1.67 21.69 -22.51
C ALA A 399 0.55 21.65 -23.55
N ALA A 400 0.55 20.65 -24.42
CA ALA A 400 -0.51 20.46 -25.42
C ALA A 400 -1.86 20.17 -24.75
N ALA A 401 -1.91 19.28 -23.74
CA ALA A 401 -3.12 18.96 -23.00
C ALA A 401 -3.68 20.19 -22.27
N ALA A 402 -2.81 20.95 -21.61
CA ALA A 402 -3.19 22.19 -20.94
C ALA A 402 -3.79 23.22 -21.90
N LYS A 403 -3.16 23.43 -23.07
CA LYS A 403 -3.65 24.34 -24.12
C LYS A 403 -5.03 23.93 -24.63
N GLU A 404 -5.23 22.66 -24.94
CA GLU A 404 -6.51 22.14 -25.44
C GLU A 404 -7.62 22.21 -24.38
N GLY A 405 -7.26 21.98 -23.09
CA GLY A 405 -8.17 22.15 -21.97
C GLY A 405 -8.44 23.60 -21.58
N GLY A 406 -7.83 24.59 -22.29
CA GLY A 406 -7.98 26.02 -21.96
C GLY A 406 -7.36 26.39 -20.61
N ILE A 407 -6.40 25.60 -20.11
CA ILE A 407 -5.78 25.78 -18.79
C ILE A 407 -4.67 26.82 -18.91
N VAL A 408 -4.80 27.91 -18.13
CA VAL A 408 -3.74 28.93 -18.02
C VAL A 408 -2.66 28.40 -17.06
N ARG A 409 -1.48 28.13 -17.60
CA ARG A 409 -0.33 27.68 -16.80
C ARG A 409 0.20 28.83 -15.94
N ARG A 410 0.52 28.51 -14.69
CA ARG A 410 1.01 29.46 -13.68
C ARG A 410 2.15 28.82 -12.86
N GLN A 411 2.79 29.60 -12.04
CA GLN A 411 3.69 29.06 -11.03
C GLN A 411 2.87 28.38 -9.92
N VAL A 412 3.18 27.12 -9.63
CA VAL A 412 2.61 26.33 -8.54
C VAL A 412 3.68 26.17 -7.47
N ASN A 413 3.36 26.52 -6.22
CA ASN A 413 4.30 26.36 -5.10
C ASN A 413 4.18 24.96 -4.46
N ASP A 414 5.20 24.58 -3.71
CA ASP A 414 5.31 23.25 -3.10
C ASP A 414 4.24 22.99 -2.03
N GLU A 415 3.79 24.02 -1.30
CA GLU A 415 2.72 23.91 -0.33
C GLU A 415 1.37 23.55 -1.00
N GLU A 416 1.08 24.17 -2.13
CA GLU A 416 -0.13 23.85 -2.91
C GLU A 416 -0.05 22.43 -3.46
N VAL A 417 1.11 21.99 -3.97
CA VAL A 417 1.31 20.61 -4.41
C VAL A 417 0.99 19.64 -3.27
N LEU A 418 1.60 19.86 -2.12
CA LEU A 418 1.44 18.99 -0.96
C LEU A 418 -0.02 18.94 -0.48
N THR A 419 -0.63 20.10 -0.27
CA THR A 419 -1.97 20.19 0.30
C THR A 419 -3.04 19.66 -0.65
N ARG A 420 -2.95 19.93 -1.96
CA ARG A 420 -3.89 19.36 -2.93
C ARG A 420 -3.79 17.84 -2.99
N CYS A 421 -2.60 17.29 -3.03
CA CYS A 421 -2.45 15.83 -3.04
C CYS A 421 -2.94 15.20 -1.73
N LEU A 422 -2.55 15.72 -0.57
CA LEU A 422 -2.91 15.11 0.72
C LEU A 422 -4.38 15.30 1.09
N TRP A 423 -4.94 16.51 0.88
CA TRP A 423 -6.32 16.74 1.25
C TRP A 423 -7.31 16.07 0.31
N ALA A 424 -6.91 15.76 -0.93
CA ALA A 424 -7.71 14.90 -1.81
C ALA A 424 -7.84 13.47 -1.22
N LEU A 425 -6.74 12.90 -0.67
CA LEU A 425 -6.78 11.64 0.07
C LEU A 425 -7.70 11.72 1.29
N VAL A 426 -7.50 12.75 2.12
CA VAL A 426 -8.21 12.90 3.40
C VAL A 426 -9.70 13.14 3.19
N ASN A 427 -10.08 13.98 2.22
CA ASN A 427 -11.47 14.25 1.91
C ASN A 427 -12.22 13.00 1.43
N GLU A 428 -11.57 12.17 0.58
CA GLU A 428 -12.16 10.90 0.16
C GLU A 428 -12.16 9.88 1.30
N GLY A 429 -11.12 9.85 2.14
CA GLY A 429 -11.08 9.03 3.34
C GLY A 429 -12.21 9.34 4.32
N ALA A 430 -12.59 10.62 4.45
CA ALA A 430 -13.74 11.03 5.25
C ALA A 430 -15.07 10.47 4.69
N ARG A 431 -15.26 10.45 3.36
CA ARG A 431 -16.42 9.82 2.72
C ARG A 431 -16.45 8.31 2.94
N ILE A 432 -15.32 7.64 2.73
CA ILE A 432 -15.18 6.19 2.96
C ILE A 432 -15.55 5.80 4.39
N LEU A 433 -15.14 6.63 5.36
CA LEU A 433 -15.45 6.41 6.77
C LEU A 433 -16.95 6.65 7.06
N GLU A 434 -17.55 7.72 6.51
CA GLU A 434 -18.97 8.04 6.68
C GLU A 434 -19.89 6.99 6.05
N GLU A 435 -19.50 6.43 4.91
CA GLU A 435 -20.20 5.37 4.19
C GLU A 435 -20.04 3.98 4.84
N GLY A 436 -19.16 3.85 5.84
CA GLY A 436 -18.87 2.56 6.49
C GLY A 436 -18.05 1.58 5.64
N ILE A 437 -17.40 2.07 4.58
CA ILE A 437 -16.47 1.26 3.75
C ILE A 437 -15.21 0.92 4.56
N ALA A 438 -14.67 1.86 5.33
CA ALA A 438 -13.72 1.60 6.40
C ALA A 438 -14.45 1.64 7.75
N LEU A 439 -14.13 0.71 8.64
CA LEU A 439 -14.73 0.65 9.97
C LEU A 439 -14.22 1.79 10.87
N ARG A 440 -12.98 2.23 10.67
CA ARG A 440 -12.28 3.24 11.49
C ARG A 440 -11.33 4.05 10.63
N SER A 441 -11.03 5.27 11.09
CA SER A 441 -9.96 6.08 10.48
C SER A 441 -8.59 5.39 10.54
N SER A 442 -8.33 4.63 11.61
CA SER A 442 -7.12 3.84 11.76
C SER A 442 -6.97 2.72 10.71
N ASP A 443 -8.07 2.16 10.19
CA ASP A 443 -8.03 1.17 9.11
C ASP A 443 -7.57 1.80 7.79
N ILE A 444 -7.99 3.04 7.53
CA ILE A 444 -7.50 3.84 6.40
C ILE A 444 -6.00 4.12 6.57
N ASP A 445 -5.58 4.50 7.77
CA ASP A 445 -4.16 4.75 8.06
C ASP A 445 -3.32 3.48 7.82
N VAL A 446 -3.74 2.32 8.30
CA VAL A 446 -3.07 1.03 8.06
C VAL A 446 -2.98 0.72 6.56
N THR A 447 -4.06 0.96 5.81
CA THR A 447 -4.08 0.78 4.34
C THR A 447 -2.98 1.61 3.67
N TYR A 448 -2.86 2.87 4.05
CA TYR A 448 -1.86 3.77 3.45
C TYR A 448 -0.43 3.51 3.91
N LEU A 449 -0.24 3.11 5.17
CA LEU A 449 1.08 2.75 5.70
C LEU A 449 1.69 1.52 5.02
N TYR A 450 0.86 0.52 4.70
CA TYR A 450 1.33 -0.77 4.19
C TYR A 450 1.12 -0.99 2.69
N GLY A 451 0.21 -0.22 2.07
CA GLY A 451 -0.10 -0.35 0.64
C GLY A 451 0.44 0.77 -0.23
N TYR A 452 0.53 1.98 0.30
CA TYR A 452 0.81 3.18 -0.52
C TYR A 452 2.05 3.96 -0.08
N GLY A 453 2.80 3.45 0.91
CA GLY A 453 4.07 4.04 1.31
C GLY A 453 3.96 5.39 2.02
N PHE A 454 2.81 5.67 2.66
CA PHE A 454 2.68 6.82 3.54
C PHE A 454 3.70 6.72 4.68
N PRO A 455 4.38 7.81 5.06
CA PRO A 455 5.44 7.75 6.07
C PRO A 455 4.91 7.34 7.44
N ARG A 456 5.41 6.22 7.96
CA ARG A 456 4.94 5.61 9.21
C ARG A 456 5.08 6.57 10.42
N TYR A 457 6.11 7.40 10.44
CA TYR A 457 6.32 8.37 11.50
C TYR A 457 5.30 9.52 11.50
N ARG A 458 4.45 9.60 10.47
CA ARG A 458 3.32 10.53 10.41
C ARG A 458 1.98 9.86 10.72
N GLY A 459 1.95 8.54 10.94
CA GLY A 459 0.82 7.78 11.45
C GLY A 459 -0.26 7.37 10.44
N GLY A 460 -0.25 7.91 9.23
CA GLY A 460 -1.26 7.71 8.20
C GLY A 460 -2.02 8.98 7.85
N PRO A 461 -2.80 9.00 6.74
CA PRO A 461 -3.42 10.24 6.23
C PRO A 461 -4.46 10.83 7.18
N MET A 462 -5.29 9.99 7.82
CA MET A 462 -6.35 10.45 8.71
C MET A 462 -5.78 10.97 10.03
N PHE A 463 -4.85 10.22 10.61
CA PHE A 463 -4.12 10.65 11.82
C PHE A 463 -3.32 11.93 11.56
N TYR A 464 -2.67 12.05 10.40
CA TYR A 464 -1.94 13.26 10.04
C TYR A 464 -2.88 14.47 9.93
N ALA A 465 -4.04 14.29 9.33
CA ALA A 465 -5.07 15.36 9.27
C ALA A 465 -5.54 15.78 10.68
N ASP A 466 -5.72 14.83 11.60
CA ASP A 466 -6.04 15.12 13.01
C ASP A 466 -4.93 15.94 13.69
N GLN A 467 -3.65 15.65 13.38
CA GLN A 467 -2.50 16.39 13.92
C GLN A 467 -2.40 17.82 13.37
N VAL A 468 -2.78 18.04 12.10
CA VAL A 468 -2.87 19.38 11.48
C VAL A 468 -4.07 20.15 12.04
N GLY A 469 -5.13 19.45 12.40
CA GLY A 469 -6.40 20.00 12.87
C GLY A 469 -7.44 20.08 11.76
N LEU A 470 -8.58 19.42 11.95
CA LEU A 470 -9.60 19.28 10.91
C LEU A 470 -10.24 20.62 10.50
N THR A 471 -10.26 21.63 11.37
CA THR A 471 -10.69 23.00 11.01
C THR A 471 -9.83 23.58 9.88
N LYS A 472 -8.50 23.42 9.96
CA LYS A 472 -7.57 23.85 8.90
C LYS A 472 -7.79 23.04 7.62
N VAL A 473 -7.84 21.72 7.74
CA VAL A 473 -8.05 20.82 6.60
C VAL A 473 -9.35 21.14 5.87
N TYR A 474 -10.45 21.31 6.60
CA TYR A 474 -11.75 21.70 6.05
C TYR A 474 -11.69 23.04 5.35
N SER A 475 -11.04 24.05 5.96
CA SER A 475 -10.88 25.36 5.34
C SER A 475 -10.14 25.29 4.01
N ASP A 476 -9.09 24.50 3.93
CA ASP A 476 -8.32 24.31 2.68
C ASP A 476 -9.17 23.59 1.62
N VAL A 477 -9.89 22.52 1.99
CA VAL A 477 -10.79 21.77 1.10
C VAL A 477 -11.90 22.67 0.57
N ALA A 478 -12.52 23.49 1.42
CA ALA A 478 -13.55 24.44 1.02
C ALA A 478 -13.00 25.53 0.06
N ALA A 479 -11.78 26.01 0.31
CA ALA A 479 -11.10 26.92 -0.60
C ALA A 479 -10.79 26.28 -1.96
N PHE A 480 -10.39 25.02 -1.97
CA PHE A 480 -10.20 24.27 -3.23
C PHE A 480 -11.54 24.00 -3.93
N HIS A 481 -12.62 23.74 -3.20
CA HIS A 481 -13.95 23.62 -3.79
C HIS A 481 -14.38 24.91 -4.50
N THR A 482 -14.14 26.07 -3.88
CA THR A 482 -14.44 27.37 -4.49
C THR A 482 -13.63 27.59 -5.79
N ARG A 483 -12.39 27.10 -5.86
CA ARG A 483 -11.51 27.31 -7.02
C ARG A 483 -11.68 26.27 -8.12
N HIS A 484 -11.91 25.00 -7.75
CA HIS A 484 -11.83 23.85 -8.66
C HIS A 484 -13.17 23.12 -8.79
N GLY A 485 -14.21 23.56 -8.07
CA GLY A 485 -15.58 23.04 -8.19
C GLY A 485 -15.82 21.69 -7.52
N GLU A 486 -16.80 20.97 -8.03
CA GLU A 486 -17.38 19.75 -7.47
C GLU A 486 -16.39 18.67 -7.02
N PRO A 487 -15.29 18.37 -7.75
CA PRO A 487 -14.32 17.36 -7.29
C PRO A 487 -13.75 17.61 -5.89
N TRP A 488 -13.84 18.85 -5.42
CA TRP A 488 -13.40 19.27 -4.09
C TRP A 488 -14.54 19.51 -3.11
N THR A 489 -15.77 19.07 -3.41
CA THR A 489 -16.88 19.17 -2.44
C THR A 489 -16.44 18.57 -1.11
N PRO A 490 -16.47 19.33 -0.01
CA PRO A 490 -16.12 18.81 1.31
C PRO A 490 -16.96 17.59 1.69
N ALA A 491 -16.33 16.56 2.24
CA ALA A 491 -17.05 15.43 2.80
C ALA A 491 -17.87 15.90 4.01
N PRO A 492 -19.16 15.49 4.14
CA PRO A 492 -20.01 15.94 5.26
C PRO A 492 -19.40 15.59 6.62
N LEU A 493 -18.78 14.44 6.76
CA LEU A 493 -18.08 14.05 7.98
C LEU A 493 -16.92 15.00 8.32
N LEU A 494 -16.10 15.38 7.33
CA LEU A 494 -15.00 16.33 7.55
C LEU A 494 -15.54 17.69 8.02
N GLU A 495 -16.59 18.20 7.37
CA GLU A 495 -17.23 19.45 7.75
C GLU A 495 -17.78 19.40 9.18
N ARG A 496 -18.50 18.33 9.53
CA ARG A 496 -19.09 18.14 10.86
C ARG A 496 -18.01 18.10 11.94
N LEU A 497 -17.01 17.26 11.80
CA LEU A 497 -15.92 17.12 12.78
C LEU A 497 -15.11 18.42 12.93
N ALA A 498 -14.85 19.11 11.83
CA ALA A 498 -14.16 20.40 11.86
C ALA A 498 -14.92 21.46 12.66
N LYS A 499 -16.27 21.53 12.50
CA LYS A 499 -17.15 22.45 13.25
C LYS A 499 -17.25 22.08 14.74
N GLU A 500 -17.19 20.79 15.06
CA GLU A 500 -17.24 20.27 16.42
C GLU A 500 -15.89 20.33 17.15
N GLY A 501 -14.78 20.65 16.45
CA GLY A 501 -13.44 20.65 17.02
C GLY A 501 -12.92 19.24 17.36
N LYS A 502 -13.45 18.22 16.68
CA LYS A 502 -13.11 16.80 16.86
C LYS A 502 -12.15 16.29 15.79
N GLY A 503 -11.55 15.11 16.01
CA GLY A 503 -10.75 14.39 15.06
C GLY A 503 -11.50 13.22 14.43
N PHE A 504 -10.92 12.61 13.37
CA PHE A 504 -11.50 11.42 12.74
C PHE A 504 -11.60 10.21 13.67
N ARG A 505 -10.68 10.09 14.64
CA ARG A 505 -10.76 9.06 15.69
C ARG A 505 -12.03 9.15 16.54
N ASP A 506 -12.66 10.32 16.61
CA ASP A 506 -13.86 10.58 17.38
C ASP A 506 -15.14 10.37 16.54
N ALA A 507 -15.01 10.00 15.27
CA ALA A 507 -16.12 9.91 14.32
C ALA A 507 -17.15 8.83 14.66
N LEU A 508 -16.74 7.79 15.39
CA LEU A 508 -17.52 6.59 15.73
C LEU A 508 -17.96 6.59 17.21
N THR A 509 -17.67 7.64 17.96
CA THR A 509 -18.18 7.88 19.30
C THR A 509 -19.38 8.82 19.25
#